data_c350471c7bc247fb9e59084ce87e35be
#
_entry.id   c350471c7bc247fb9e59084ce87e35be
#
_cell.length_a   1.000
_cell.length_b   1.000
_cell.length_c   1.000
_cell.angle_alpha   90.00
_cell.angle_beta   90.00
_cell.angle_gamma   90.00
#
_symmetry.space_group_name_H-M   'P 1'
#
loop_
_entity.id
_entity.type
_entity.pdbx_description
1 polymer ?
#
loop_
_entity_poly.entity_id
_entity_poly.type
_entity_poly.pdbx_seq_one_letter_code
_entity_poly.pdbx_strand_id
1 'polypeptide(L)'
;MNGILTPEVLVLGGTGAVGQGVVGALLEAGSPVLVVGRDPGRLAALREQFADEPGLETLLGSLSDDGSARALAERIAQRPRPLAAVIAAMGGPYRRGRVTDRNGDELLGAMQADLMPHVHAVRHLLPLLQDNVHARRYVMIGSPANAKPWAGYGETSITTAALRMYAQVVHQEAQALGVRAQMLEVCSPVCTPANAANACIEWPSSLLVGRRVVSLLDGSRDNRAIVRCDSSDA
;
A
#
# COMPACT_ATOMS: atom_id res chain seq x y z
N MET A 1 -6.05 -28.89 20.27
CA MET A 1 -6.71 -27.58 20.44
C MET A 1 -6.23 -26.70 19.28
N ASN A 2 -7.07 -26.51 18.24
CA ASN A 2 -6.74 -25.57 17.17
C ASN A 2 -6.93 -24.16 17.74
N GLY A 3 -5.85 -23.52 18.18
CA GLY A 3 -5.90 -22.10 18.54
C GLY A 3 -6.35 -21.29 17.33
N ILE A 4 -7.29 -20.38 17.52
CA ILE A 4 -7.69 -19.42 16.48
C ILE A 4 -6.46 -18.56 16.20
N LEU A 5 -5.90 -18.67 14.98
CA LEU A 5 -4.78 -17.86 14.57
C LEU A 5 -5.20 -16.39 14.51
N THR A 6 -4.40 -15.50 15.09
CA THR A 6 -4.61 -14.06 14.96
C THR A 6 -4.56 -13.70 13.47
N PRO A 7 -5.56 -12.95 12.93
CA PRO A 7 -5.55 -12.52 11.54
C PRO A 7 -4.30 -11.71 11.19
N GLU A 8 -3.79 -11.85 9.96
CA GLU A 8 -2.62 -11.12 9.49
C GLU A 8 -2.98 -9.94 8.59
N VAL A 9 -2.08 -8.96 8.52
CA VAL A 9 -2.18 -7.83 7.60
C VAL A 9 -1.21 -8.03 6.44
N LEU A 10 -1.74 -8.05 5.22
CA LEU A 10 -0.95 -8.12 4.01
C LEU A 10 -0.43 -6.73 3.63
N VAL A 11 0.88 -6.60 3.45
CA VAL A 11 1.50 -5.36 2.97
C VAL A 11 2.14 -5.59 1.60
N LEU A 12 1.56 -4.97 0.59
CA LEU A 12 2.10 -4.91 -0.77
C LEU A 12 3.04 -3.71 -0.87
N GLY A 13 4.26 -3.93 -1.37
CA GLY A 13 5.29 -2.88 -1.40
C GLY A 13 5.97 -2.60 -0.06
N GLY A 14 5.88 -3.53 0.91
CA GLY A 14 6.48 -3.40 2.24
C GLY A 14 8.01 -3.29 2.24
N THR A 15 8.69 -3.63 1.15
CA THR A 15 10.14 -3.39 0.97
C THR A 15 10.48 -1.98 0.48
N GLY A 16 9.48 -1.12 0.20
CA GLY A 16 9.64 0.28 -0.16
C GLY A 16 9.83 1.17 1.08
N ALA A 17 10.32 2.39 0.88
CA ALA A 17 10.63 3.29 1.99
C ALA A 17 9.42 3.62 2.88
N VAL A 18 8.25 3.87 2.29
CA VAL A 18 7.00 4.07 3.05
C VAL A 18 6.48 2.74 3.60
N GLY A 19 6.56 1.67 2.79
CA GLY A 19 6.11 0.34 3.18
C GLY A 19 6.83 -0.21 4.40
N GLN A 20 8.14 0.03 4.54
CA GLN A 20 8.89 -0.37 5.75
C GLN A 20 8.36 0.30 7.02
N GLY A 21 8.01 1.59 6.94
CA GLY A 21 7.37 2.29 8.06
C GLY A 21 5.99 1.71 8.40
N VAL A 22 5.22 1.29 7.40
CA VAL A 22 3.93 0.60 7.62
C VAL A 22 4.15 -0.75 8.30
N VAL A 23 5.13 -1.54 7.84
CA VAL A 23 5.49 -2.82 8.47
C VAL A 23 5.88 -2.62 9.92
N GLY A 24 6.79 -1.65 10.21
CA GLY A 24 7.20 -1.35 11.58
C GLY A 24 6.03 -0.96 12.48
N ALA A 25 5.15 -0.07 12.02
CA ALA A 25 3.99 0.36 12.81
C ALA A 25 2.98 -0.78 13.08
N LEU A 26 2.78 -1.69 12.14
CA LEU A 26 1.92 -2.85 12.33
C LEU A 26 2.52 -3.83 13.34
N LEU A 27 3.84 -4.06 13.28
CA LEU A 27 4.55 -4.92 14.25
C LEU A 27 4.54 -4.28 15.64
N GLU A 28 4.78 -2.97 15.76
CA GLU A 28 4.62 -2.22 17.03
C GLU A 28 3.22 -2.38 17.62
N ALA A 29 2.19 -2.45 16.79
CA ALA A 29 0.80 -2.68 17.20
C ALA A 29 0.48 -4.16 17.50
N GLY A 30 1.46 -5.06 17.42
CA GLY A 30 1.30 -6.49 17.67
C GLY A 30 0.56 -7.25 16.57
N SER A 31 0.38 -6.66 15.38
CA SER A 31 -0.29 -7.30 14.26
C SER A 31 0.70 -8.22 13.52
N PRO A 32 0.34 -9.48 13.25
CA PRO A 32 1.10 -10.30 12.31
C PRO A 32 1.06 -9.70 10.92
N VAL A 33 2.21 -9.66 10.24
CA VAL A 33 2.38 -9.01 8.94
C VAL A 33 2.91 -9.98 7.90
N LEU A 34 2.22 -10.07 6.77
CA LEU A 34 2.72 -10.73 5.57
C LEU A 34 3.16 -9.68 4.55
N VAL A 35 4.44 -9.63 4.21
CA VAL A 35 4.96 -8.74 3.18
C VAL A 35 5.11 -9.47 1.86
N VAL A 36 4.48 -8.97 0.81
CA VAL A 36 4.70 -9.43 -0.57
C VAL A 36 5.67 -8.50 -1.28
N GLY A 37 6.66 -9.08 -1.93
CA GLY A 37 7.63 -8.39 -2.76
C GLY A 37 8.08 -9.24 -3.94
N ARG A 38 8.54 -8.58 -5.01
CA ARG A 38 9.03 -9.23 -6.23
C ARG A 38 10.54 -9.48 -6.24
N ASP A 39 11.26 -8.91 -5.32
CA ASP A 39 12.71 -9.00 -5.21
C ASP A 39 13.09 -9.78 -3.94
N PRO A 40 13.70 -10.98 -4.08
CA PRO A 40 14.05 -11.82 -2.95
C PRO A 40 15.13 -11.19 -2.05
N GLY A 41 16.07 -10.42 -2.63
CA GLY A 41 17.13 -9.73 -1.86
C GLY A 41 16.55 -8.66 -0.94
N ARG A 42 15.60 -7.85 -1.46
CA ARG A 42 14.90 -6.84 -0.64
C ARG A 42 14.00 -7.45 0.44
N LEU A 43 13.40 -8.61 0.17
CA LEU A 43 12.64 -9.35 1.18
C LEU A 43 13.57 -9.92 2.26
N ALA A 44 14.76 -10.41 1.89
CA ALA A 44 15.76 -10.88 2.83
C ALA A 44 16.26 -9.73 3.72
N ALA A 45 16.60 -8.58 3.14
CA ALA A 45 17.02 -7.39 3.89
C ALA A 45 15.93 -6.89 4.85
N LEU A 46 14.65 -6.95 4.45
CA LEU A 46 13.55 -6.59 5.33
C LEU A 46 13.46 -7.55 6.53
N ARG A 47 13.61 -8.86 6.32
CA ARG A 47 13.62 -9.85 7.41
C ARG A 47 14.80 -9.65 8.38
N GLU A 48 15.95 -9.27 7.86
CA GLU A 48 17.12 -8.94 8.68
C GLU A 48 16.87 -7.68 9.52
N GLN A 49 16.28 -6.64 8.91
CA GLN A 49 15.92 -5.40 9.61
C GLN A 49 14.96 -5.63 10.79
N PHE A 50 14.07 -6.62 10.69
CA PHE A 50 13.05 -6.97 11.68
C PHE A 50 13.28 -8.38 12.23
N ALA A 51 14.56 -8.77 12.45
CA ALA A 51 14.92 -10.14 12.83
C ALA A 51 14.31 -10.58 14.17
N ASP A 52 14.12 -9.64 15.09
CA ASP A 52 13.56 -9.89 16.42
C ASP A 52 12.01 -9.90 16.44
N GLU A 53 11.36 -9.69 15.27
CA GLU A 53 9.91 -9.60 15.15
C GLU A 53 9.30 -10.91 14.59
N PRO A 54 8.84 -11.83 15.47
CA PRO A 54 8.31 -13.12 15.03
C PRO A 54 7.00 -13.01 14.25
N GLY A 55 6.35 -11.84 14.31
CA GLY A 55 5.11 -11.55 13.57
C GLY A 55 5.31 -11.25 12.08
N LEU A 56 6.57 -11.13 11.60
CA LEU A 56 6.85 -10.82 10.19
C LEU A 56 7.07 -12.09 9.36
N GLU A 57 6.25 -12.25 8.34
CA GLU A 57 6.45 -13.22 7.28
C GLU A 57 6.61 -12.53 5.92
N THR A 58 7.34 -13.16 5.00
CA THR A 58 7.54 -12.62 3.65
C THR A 58 7.17 -13.65 2.58
N LEU A 59 6.60 -13.18 1.47
CA LEU A 59 6.19 -14.01 0.36
C LEU A 59 6.69 -13.39 -0.96
N LEU A 60 7.41 -14.18 -1.75
CA LEU A 60 7.80 -13.76 -3.10
C LEU A 60 6.58 -13.81 -4.01
N GLY A 61 6.26 -12.68 -4.67
CA GLY A 61 5.12 -12.59 -5.57
C GLY A 61 5.13 -11.29 -6.37
N SER A 62 4.37 -11.27 -7.47
CA SER A 62 4.27 -10.14 -8.38
C SER A 62 2.82 -9.76 -8.64
N LEU A 63 2.61 -8.48 -8.90
CA LEU A 63 1.34 -7.89 -9.34
C LEU A 63 1.49 -7.18 -10.69
N SER A 64 2.56 -7.49 -11.44
CA SER A 64 2.87 -6.85 -12.72
C SER A 64 1.85 -7.17 -13.81
N ASP A 65 1.18 -8.31 -13.69
CA ASP A 65 0.18 -8.81 -14.64
C ASP A 65 -0.92 -9.60 -13.90
N ASP A 66 -2.03 -9.82 -14.59
CA ASP A 66 -3.21 -10.46 -14.02
C ASP A 66 -2.96 -11.92 -13.61
N GLY A 67 -2.18 -12.67 -14.40
CA GLY A 67 -1.85 -14.08 -14.12
C GLY A 67 -1.01 -14.24 -12.86
N SER A 68 0.03 -13.41 -12.72
CA SER A 68 0.90 -13.37 -11.53
C SER A 68 0.11 -12.97 -10.28
N ALA A 69 -0.79 -12.00 -10.40
CA ALA A 69 -1.63 -11.54 -9.30
C ALA A 69 -2.63 -12.62 -8.85
N ARG A 70 -3.23 -13.35 -9.79
CA ARG A 70 -4.11 -14.48 -9.49
C ARG A 70 -3.36 -15.59 -8.75
N ALA A 71 -2.22 -16.02 -9.26
CA ALA A 71 -1.40 -17.05 -8.63
C ALA A 71 -0.95 -16.64 -7.22
N LEU A 72 -0.64 -15.35 -7.01
CA LEU A 72 -0.33 -14.82 -5.70
C LEU A 72 -1.54 -14.90 -4.76
N ALA A 73 -2.73 -14.50 -5.22
CA ALA A 73 -3.95 -14.54 -4.42
C ALA A 73 -4.32 -15.98 -4.01
N GLU A 74 -4.18 -16.95 -4.92
CA GLU A 74 -4.40 -18.38 -4.63
C GLU A 74 -3.45 -18.87 -3.51
N ARG A 75 -2.17 -18.48 -3.56
CA ARG A 75 -1.20 -18.82 -2.51
C ARG A 75 -1.52 -18.17 -1.17
N ILE A 76 -2.02 -16.94 -1.17
CA ILE A 76 -2.44 -16.23 0.04
C ILE A 76 -3.69 -16.89 0.62
N ALA A 77 -4.67 -17.26 -0.21
CA ALA A 77 -5.90 -17.93 0.22
C ALA A 77 -5.65 -19.31 0.87
N GLN A 78 -4.56 -19.99 0.52
CA GLN A 78 -4.17 -21.28 1.09
C GLN A 78 -3.42 -21.17 2.43
N ARG A 79 -3.15 -19.95 2.90
CA ARG A 79 -2.44 -19.75 4.16
C ARG A 79 -3.34 -20.09 5.35
N PRO A 80 -2.76 -20.67 6.43
CA PRO A 80 -3.56 -21.05 7.60
C PRO A 80 -4.05 -19.85 8.40
N ARG A 81 -3.41 -18.68 8.25
CA ARG A 81 -3.74 -17.44 8.95
C ARG A 81 -4.71 -16.61 8.11
N PRO A 82 -5.90 -16.25 8.64
CA PRO A 82 -6.87 -15.45 7.90
C PRO A 82 -6.35 -14.02 7.66
N LEU A 83 -6.75 -13.44 6.55
CA LEU A 83 -6.34 -12.09 6.15
C LEU A 83 -7.29 -11.03 6.74
N ALA A 84 -6.81 -10.17 7.64
CA ALA A 84 -7.59 -9.09 8.24
C ALA A 84 -7.69 -7.86 7.33
N ALA A 85 -6.57 -7.48 6.70
CA ALA A 85 -6.49 -6.29 5.88
C ALA A 85 -5.43 -6.43 4.77
N VAL A 86 -5.56 -5.60 3.74
CA VAL A 86 -4.56 -5.41 2.69
C VAL A 86 -4.14 -3.94 2.68
N ILE A 87 -2.83 -3.70 2.76
CA ILE A 87 -2.23 -2.38 2.62
C ILE A 87 -1.43 -2.33 1.33
N ALA A 88 -1.84 -1.50 0.40
CA ALA A 88 -1.18 -1.31 -0.89
C ALA A 88 -0.28 -0.05 -0.84
N ALA A 89 0.97 -0.24 -0.39
CA ALA A 89 2.02 0.78 -0.34
C ALA A 89 2.92 0.70 -1.59
N MET A 90 2.30 0.48 -2.75
CA MET A 90 2.99 0.34 -4.02
C MET A 90 3.12 1.69 -4.72
N GLY A 91 4.23 1.90 -5.40
CA GLY A 91 4.50 3.06 -6.22
C GLY A 91 5.91 3.00 -6.78
N GLY A 92 6.13 3.69 -7.88
CA GLY A 92 7.45 3.87 -8.49
C GLY A 92 8.13 5.17 -8.02
N PRO A 93 9.38 5.38 -8.43
CA PRO A 93 10.04 6.67 -8.24
C PRO A 93 9.33 7.75 -9.05
N TYR A 94 9.35 8.98 -8.54
CA TYR A 94 8.84 10.13 -9.28
C TYR A 94 9.64 10.32 -10.58
N ARG A 95 8.93 10.31 -11.71
CA ARG A 95 9.54 10.49 -13.04
C ARG A 95 9.55 11.96 -13.40
N ARG A 96 10.75 12.52 -13.54
CA ARG A 96 10.92 13.88 -14.04
C ARG A 96 10.66 13.94 -15.53
N GLY A 97 10.03 14.99 -15.99
CA GLY A 97 9.79 15.29 -17.39
C GLY A 97 8.49 16.07 -17.59
N ARG A 98 8.48 16.90 -18.61
CA ARG A 98 7.27 17.64 -19.02
C ARG A 98 6.36 16.68 -19.79
N VAL A 99 5.08 16.71 -19.54
CA VAL A 99 4.12 15.86 -20.25
C VAL A 99 4.09 16.13 -21.75
N THR A 100 4.40 17.37 -22.15
CA THR A 100 4.49 17.78 -23.56
C THR A 100 5.67 17.19 -24.32
N ASP A 101 6.68 16.68 -23.61
CA ASP A 101 7.90 16.10 -24.17
C ASP A 101 7.84 14.56 -24.21
N ARG A 102 6.71 13.98 -23.75
CA ARG A 102 6.47 12.54 -23.65
C ARG A 102 5.59 12.04 -24.78
N ASN A 103 5.90 10.85 -25.28
CA ASN A 103 5.03 10.15 -26.21
C ASN A 103 4.01 9.27 -25.48
N GLY A 104 3.04 8.72 -26.26
CA GLY A 104 1.98 7.89 -25.69
C GLY A 104 2.46 6.61 -25.03
N ASP A 105 3.52 5.98 -25.58
CA ASP A 105 4.06 4.72 -25.06
C ASP A 105 4.74 4.91 -23.71
N GLU A 106 5.43 6.03 -23.50
CA GLU A 106 6.02 6.38 -22.21
C GLU A 106 4.92 6.55 -21.14
N LEU A 107 3.82 7.23 -21.48
CA LEU A 107 2.69 7.38 -20.55
C LEU A 107 2.01 6.04 -20.27
N LEU A 108 1.81 5.20 -21.28
CA LEU A 108 1.28 3.84 -21.10
C LEU A 108 2.19 3.00 -20.20
N GLY A 109 3.51 3.08 -20.39
CA GLY A 109 4.50 2.42 -19.52
C GLY A 109 4.42 2.91 -18.08
N ALA A 110 4.22 4.20 -17.86
CA ALA A 110 4.02 4.77 -16.52
C ALA A 110 2.72 4.25 -15.86
N MET A 111 1.61 4.21 -16.60
CA MET A 111 0.35 3.63 -16.13
C MET A 111 0.49 2.14 -15.79
N GLN A 112 1.21 1.39 -16.63
CA GLN A 112 1.48 -0.02 -16.41
C GLN A 112 2.29 -0.26 -15.13
N ALA A 113 3.25 0.61 -14.83
CA ALA A 113 4.11 0.46 -13.67
C ALA A 113 3.46 0.93 -12.35
N ASP A 114 2.65 1.99 -12.39
CA ASP A 114 2.17 2.66 -11.19
C ASP A 114 0.70 2.35 -10.86
N LEU A 115 -0.18 2.18 -11.88
CA LEU A 115 -1.60 1.95 -11.67
C LEU A 115 -1.96 0.46 -11.75
N MET A 116 -1.48 -0.26 -12.79
CA MET A 116 -1.93 -1.63 -13.04
C MET A 116 -1.67 -2.60 -11.88
N PRO A 117 -0.57 -2.51 -11.10
CA PRO A 117 -0.41 -3.35 -9.91
C PRO A 117 -1.52 -3.16 -8.88
N HIS A 118 -2.07 -1.95 -8.72
CA HIS A 118 -3.21 -1.70 -7.84
C HIS A 118 -4.51 -2.31 -8.40
N VAL A 119 -4.70 -2.23 -9.71
CA VAL A 119 -5.87 -2.85 -10.39
C VAL A 119 -5.84 -4.37 -10.20
N HIS A 120 -4.70 -5.01 -10.46
CA HIS A 120 -4.53 -6.44 -10.26
C HIS A 120 -4.70 -6.85 -8.79
N ALA A 121 -4.14 -6.06 -7.85
CA ALA A 121 -4.28 -6.33 -6.43
C ALA A 121 -5.73 -6.26 -5.97
N VAL A 122 -6.47 -5.22 -6.35
CA VAL A 122 -7.90 -5.09 -6.00
C VAL A 122 -8.69 -6.27 -6.57
N ARG A 123 -8.51 -6.58 -7.85
CA ARG A 123 -9.23 -7.65 -8.54
C ARG A 123 -9.11 -9.00 -7.82
N HIS A 124 -7.91 -9.35 -7.38
CA HIS A 124 -7.63 -10.70 -6.88
C HIS A 124 -7.56 -10.80 -5.35
N LEU A 125 -7.25 -9.70 -4.65
CA LEU A 125 -7.06 -9.73 -3.19
C LEU A 125 -8.25 -9.16 -2.41
N LEU A 126 -9.02 -8.24 -3.01
CA LEU A 126 -10.20 -7.68 -2.34
C LEU A 126 -11.24 -8.77 -1.97
N PRO A 127 -11.53 -9.77 -2.87
CA PRO A 127 -12.44 -10.85 -2.54
C PRO A 127 -12.00 -11.69 -1.35
N LEU A 128 -10.69 -11.85 -1.10
CA LEU A 128 -10.17 -12.62 0.03
C LEU A 128 -10.51 -12.01 1.40
N LEU A 129 -10.90 -10.75 1.43
CA LEU A 129 -11.35 -10.06 2.64
C LEU A 129 -12.82 -10.31 2.96
N GLN A 130 -13.62 -10.79 1.98
CA GLN A 130 -15.07 -10.94 2.10
C GLN A 130 -15.46 -11.98 3.16
N ASP A 131 -14.73 -13.08 3.24
CA ASP A 131 -15.04 -14.21 4.11
C ASP A 131 -14.54 -14.03 5.54
N ASN A 132 -13.87 -12.91 5.85
CA ASN A 132 -13.32 -12.66 7.16
C ASN A 132 -14.35 -11.93 8.04
N VAL A 133 -14.54 -12.42 9.28
CA VAL A 133 -15.38 -11.76 10.32
C VAL A 133 -14.69 -10.57 10.98
N HIS A 134 -13.37 -10.40 10.74
CA HIS A 134 -12.55 -9.32 11.31
C HIS A 134 -12.40 -8.17 10.29
N ALA A 135 -11.87 -7.11 10.69
CA ALA A 135 -11.69 -5.76 10.12
C ALA A 135 -11.99 -5.47 8.62
N ARG A 136 -11.85 -6.39 7.66
CA ARG A 136 -12.17 -6.25 6.21
C ARG A 136 -11.76 -4.89 5.63
N ARG A 137 -10.47 -4.56 5.73
CA ARG A 137 -9.93 -3.27 5.31
C ARG A 137 -9.02 -3.42 4.08
N TYR A 138 -9.18 -2.52 3.13
CA TYR A 138 -8.25 -2.36 2.01
C TYR A 138 -7.76 -0.91 2.00
N VAL A 139 -6.49 -0.66 2.25
CA VAL A 139 -5.93 0.69 2.30
C VAL A 139 -4.90 0.86 1.20
N MET A 140 -5.12 1.83 0.30
CA MET A 140 -4.12 2.28 -0.67
C MET A 140 -3.37 3.47 -0.09
N ILE A 141 -2.06 3.56 -0.30
CA ILE A 141 -1.30 4.75 0.08
C ILE A 141 -1.11 5.62 -1.16
N GLY A 142 -1.64 6.82 -1.08
CA GLY A 142 -1.53 7.83 -2.12
C GLY A 142 -0.38 8.80 -1.88
N SER A 143 0.01 9.54 -2.91
CA SER A 143 1.11 10.50 -2.88
C SER A 143 0.61 11.95 -2.94
N PRO A 144 1.43 12.95 -2.58
CA PRO A 144 1.05 14.37 -2.66
C PRO A 144 0.67 14.84 -4.07
N ALA A 145 1.19 14.16 -5.11
CA ALA A 145 0.88 14.47 -6.50
C ALA A 145 -0.55 14.09 -6.94
N ASN A 146 -1.31 13.39 -6.08
CA ASN A 146 -2.68 12.95 -6.37
C ASN A 146 -3.68 14.09 -6.49
N ALA A 147 -3.51 15.13 -5.68
CA ALA A 147 -4.49 16.21 -5.53
C ALA A 147 -4.07 17.49 -6.27
N LYS A 148 -2.81 17.66 -6.60
CA LYS A 148 -2.27 18.85 -7.28
C LYS A 148 -1.31 18.46 -8.38
N PRO A 149 -1.38 19.12 -9.55
CA PRO A 149 -0.44 18.84 -10.63
C PRO A 149 0.97 19.34 -10.26
N TRP A 150 1.98 18.55 -10.57
CA TRP A 150 3.38 18.92 -10.43
C TRP A 150 3.99 19.16 -11.80
N ALA A 151 4.18 20.41 -12.17
CA ALA A 151 4.86 20.76 -13.40
C ALA A 151 6.28 20.14 -13.41
N GLY A 152 6.65 19.50 -14.52
CA GLY A 152 7.90 18.74 -14.63
C GLY A 152 7.84 17.32 -14.06
N TYR A 153 6.67 16.85 -13.60
CA TYR A 153 6.40 15.47 -13.17
C TYR A 153 5.06 14.99 -13.75
N GLY A 154 4.85 15.25 -15.05
CA GLY A 154 3.56 15.05 -15.71
C GLY A 154 3.05 13.61 -15.63
N GLU A 155 3.88 12.62 -15.94
CA GLU A 155 3.50 11.20 -15.84
C GLU A 155 3.08 10.83 -14.42
N THR A 156 3.88 11.20 -13.42
CA THR A 156 3.57 10.94 -12.00
C THR A 156 2.24 11.59 -11.59
N SER A 157 1.99 12.84 -12.01
CA SER A 157 0.73 13.52 -11.71
C SER A 157 -0.47 12.81 -12.33
N ILE A 158 -0.34 12.31 -13.57
CA ILE A 158 -1.42 11.59 -14.26
C ILE A 158 -1.68 10.24 -13.61
N THR A 159 -0.63 9.43 -13.37
CA THR A 159 -0.78 8.08 -12.81
C THR A 159 -1.34 8.13 -11.39
N THR A 160 -0.89 9.08 -10.57
CA THR A 160 -1.38 9.23 -9.20
C THR A 160 -2.80 9.80 -9.15
N ALA A 161 -3.18 10.73 -10.03
CA ALA A 161 -4.56 11.20 -10.15
C ALA A 161 -5.50 10.07 -10.59
N ALA A 162 -5.07 9.23 -11.54
CA ALA A 162 -5.81 8.03 -11.95
C ALA A 162 -5.98 7.05 -10.78
N LEU A 163 -4.93 6.78 -10.00
CA LEU A 163 -5.01 5.93 -8.81
C LEU A 163 -5.97 6.51 -7.76
N ARG A 164 -5.98 7.83 -7.58
CA ARG A 164 -6.90 8.50 -6.64
C ARG A 164 -8.36 8.32 -7.07
N MET A 165 -8.66 8.49 -8.36
CA MET A 165 -10.02 8.26 -8.88
C MET A 165 -10.38 6.78 -8.77
N TYR A 166 -9.46 5.87 -9.11
CA TYR A 166 -9.65 4.43 -8.96
C TYR A 166 -10.00 4.05 -7.52
N ALA A 167 -9.29 4.59 -6.54
CA ALA A 167 -9.58 4.33 -5.12
C ALA A 167 -10.98 4.79 -4.70
N GLN A 168 -11.49 5.90 -5.24
CA GLN A 168 -12.86 6.38 -4.98
C GLN A 168 -13.91 5.44 -5.57
N VAL A 169 -13.68 4.90 -6.77
CA VAL A 169 -14.57 3.91 -7.39
C VAL A 169 -14.56 2.61 -6.60
N VAL A 170 -13.36 2.10 -6.27
CA VAL A 170 -13.20 0.88 -5.45
C VAL A 170 -13.86 1.03 -4.08
N HIS A 171 -13.78 2.21 -3.46
CA HIS A 171 -14.47 2.48 -2.20
C HIS A 171 -15.99 2.22 -2.28
N GLN A 172 -16.63 2.65 -3.37
CA GLN A 172 -18.06 2.44 -3.57
C GLN A 172 -18.39 0.97 -3.87
N GLU A 173 -17.64 0.35 -4.77
CA GLU A 173 -17.88 -1.02 -5.21
C GLU A 173 -17.59 -2.06 -4.10
N ALA A 174 -16.55 -1.83 -3.29
CA ALA A 174 -16.17 -2.72 -2.19
C ALA A 174 -17.23 -2.80 -1.08
N GLN A 175 -18.12 -1.82 -0.97
CA GLN A 175 -19.23 -1.84 0.00
C GLN A 175 -20.16 -3.05 -0.21
N ALA A 176 -20.39 -3.43 -1.48
CA ALA A 176 -21.19 -4.61 -1.80
C ALA A 176 -20.57 -5.92 -1.30
N LEU A 177 -19.24 -5.93 -1.08
CA LEU A 177 -18.49 -7.05 -0.51
C LEU A 177 -18.35 -6.96 1.01
N GLY A 178 -18.89 -5.93 1.64
CA GLY A 178 -18.70 -5.65 3.07
C GLY A 178 -17.26 -5.24 3.41
N VAL A 179 -16.47 -4.84 2.43
CA VAL A 179 -15.07 -4.41 2.60
C VAL A 179 -14.99 -2.88 2.60
N ARG A 180 -14.30 -2.31 3.58
CA ARG A 180 -13.99 -0.88 3.57
C ARG A 180 -12.68 -0.64 2.84
N ALA A 181 -12.77 -0.14 1.61
CA ALA A 181 -11.63 0.29 0.83
C ALA A 181 -11.43 1.80 0.97
N GLN A 182 -10.21 2.24 1.29
CA GLN A 182 -9.87 3.65 1.48
C GLN A 182 -8.49 3.95 0.91
N MET A 183 -8.25 5.22 0.56
CA MET A 183 -6.91 5.72 0.29
C MET A 183 -6.45 6.62 1.42
N LEU A 184 -5.28 6.35 1.97
CA LEU A 184 -4.54 7.28 2.82
C LEU A 184 -3.71 8.19 1.91
N GLU A 185 -4.18 9.41 1.70
CA GLU A 185 -3.50 10.42 0.90
C GLU A 185 -2.45 11.13 1.75
N VAL A 186 -1.18 10.85 1.50
CA VAL A 186 -0.07 11.54 2.16
C VAL A 186 0.13 12.89 1.48
N CYS A 187 -0.03 13.99 2.22
CA CYS A 187 -0.15 15.33 1.66
C CYS A 187 1.20 16.03 1.40
N SER A 188 2.30 15.45 1.86
CA SER A 188 3.67 15.94 1.65
C SER A 188 4.64 14.79 1.34
N PRO A 189 5.84 15.07 0.86
CA PRO A 189 6.86 14.04 0.75
C PRO A 189 7.13 13.39 2.12
N VAL A 190 7.47 12.10 2.12
CA VAL A 190 7.74 11.33 3.34
C VAL A 190 9.23 11.36 3.65
N CYS A 191 9.58 11.66 4.89
CA CYS A 191 10.94 11.51 5.39
C CYS A 191 11.25 10.01 5.55
N THR A 192 12.33 9.58 4.93
CA THR A 192 12.83 8.20 4.92
C THR A 192 14.34 8.20 5.18
N PRO A 193 14.94 7.10 5.58
CA PRO A 193 16.40 7.04 5.74
C PRO A 193 17.17 7.46 4.47
N ALA A 194 16.61 7.22 3.29
CA ALA A 194 17.26 7.55 2.02
C ALA A 194 17.27 9.05 1.69
N ASN A 195 16.36 9.86 2.26
CA ASN A 195 16.25 11.28 1.99
C ASN A 195 16.33 12.17 3.26
N ALA A 196 16.60 11.60 4.40
CA ALA A 196 16.60 12.28 5.69
C ALA A 196 17.51 13.55 5.72
N ALA A 197 18.65 13.51 5.03
CA ALA A 197 19.57 14.64 4.95
C ALA A 197 18.97 15.88 4.25
N ASN A 198 17.93 15.70 3.42
CA ASN A 198 17.28 16.76 2.64
C ASN A 198 15.79 16.92 3.01
N ALA A 199 15.33 16.23 4.04
CA ALA A 199 13.93 16.27 4.44
C ALA A 199 13.62 17.55 5.20
N CYS A 200 12.46 18.15 4.91
CA CYS A 200 11.93 19.25 5.72
C CYS A 200 11.32 18.70 7.00
N ILE A 201 11.32 19.50 8.05
CA ILE A 201 10.80 19.10 9.37
C ILE A 201 9.30 18.79 9.33
N GLU A 202 8.58 19.40 8.40
CA GLU A 202 7.15 19.16 8.20
C GLU A 202 6.84 17.85 7.44
N TRP A 203 7.85 17.13 6.94
CA TRP A 203 7.60 15.86 6.28
C TRP A 203 7.34 14.75 7.29
N PRO A 204 6.22 14.04 7.19
CA PRO A 204 5.96 12.90 8.07
C PRO A 204 7.02 11.83 7.88
N SER A 205 7.41 11.16 8.95
CA SER A 205 8.24 9.96 8.83
C SER A 205 7.42 8.81 8.23
N SER A 206 8.10 7.84 7.62
CA SER A 206 7.43 6.62 7.12
C SER A 206 6.72 5.85 8.25
N LEU A 207 7.25 5.89 9.46
CA LEU A 207 6.64 5.28 10.64
C LEU A 207 5.34 6.00 11.05
N LEU A 208 5.29 7.33 10.96
CA LEU A 208 4.08 8.11 11.21
C LEU A 208 2.99 7.74 10.21
N VAL A 209 3.32 7.64 8.92
CA VAL A 209 2.37 7.16 7.89
C VAL A 209 1.87 5.76 8.26
N GLY A 210 2.76 4.88 8.72
CA GLY A 210 2.40 3.54 9.19
C GLY A 210 1.44 3.57 10.38
N ARG A 211 1.68 4.38 11.40
CA ARG A 211 0.77 4.54 12.55
C ARG A 211 -0.59 5.08 12.13
N ARG A 212 -0.62 5.96 11.12
CA ARG A 212 -1.90 6.42 10.57
C ARG A 212 -2.66 5.30 9.85
N VAL A 213 -1.95 4.40 9.15
CA VAL A 213 -2.55 3.17 8.59
C VAL A 213 -3.15 2.32 9.73
N VAL A 214 -2.40 2.05 10.81
CA VAL A 214 -2.90 1.29 11.97
C VAL A 214 -4.19 1.91 12.51
N SER A 215 -4.24 3.23 12.66
CA SER A 215 -5.46 3.92 13.14
C SER A 215 -6.67 3.72 12.23
N LEU A 216 -6.48 3.51 10.93
CA LEU A 216 -7.57 3.18 10.00
C LEU A 216 -8.05 1.73 10.15
N LEU A 217 -7.19 0.83 10.63
CA LEU A 217 -7.55 -0.57 10.86
C LEU A 217 -8.31 -0.74 12.18
N ASP A 218 -7.98 0.01 13.21
CA ASP A 218 -8.50 -0.10 14.59
C ASP A 218 -9.95 0.41 14.80
N GLY A 219 -10.78 0.32 13.77
CA GLY A 219 -12.19 0.63 13.91
C GLY A 219 -12.55 2.10 13.74
N SER A 220 -11.69 2.91 13.12
CA SER A 220 -12.02 4.28 12.70
C SER A 220 -13.42 4.34 12.11
N ARG A 221 -14.26 5.26 12.62
CA ARG A 221 -15.59 5.55 12.06
C ARG A 221 -15.52 6.36 10.77
N ASP A 222 -14.34 6.80 10.37
CA ASP A 222 -14.13 7.55 9.13
C ASP A 222 -14.41 6.66 7.92
N ASN A 223 -15.51 6.93 7.24
CA ASN A 223 -15.94 6.20 6.06
C ASN A 223 -15.66 6.96 4.74
N ARG A 224 -14.81 7.97 4.76
CA ARG A 224 -14.42 8.68 3.54
C ARG A 224 -13.57 7.78 2.64
N ALA A 225 -13.75 7.89 1.33
CA ALA A 225 -12.91 7.18 0.36
C ALA A 225 -11.44 7.61 0.44
N ILE A 226 -11.23 8.90 0.67
CA ILE A 226 -9.89 9.51 0.81
C ILE A 226 -9.75 10.07 2.23
N VAL A 227 -8.79 9.57 2.97
CA VAL A 227 -8.39 10.07 4.29
C VAL A 227 -7.03 10.74 4.13
N ARG A 228 -6.91 11.97 4.60
CA ARG A 228 -5.65 12.71 4.50
C ARG A 228 -4.73 12.38 5.67
N CYS A 229 -3.44 12.39 5.36
CA CYS A 229 -2.37 12.28 6.34
C CYS A 229 -1.50 13.53 6.19
N ASP A 230 -1.66 14.44 7.11
CA ASP A 230 -0.86 15.66 7.23
C ASP A 230 0.17 15.50 8.36
N SER A 231 1.21 16.32 8.37
CA SER A 231 2.24 16.31 9.41
C SER A 231 1.70 16.66 10.81
N SER A 232 0.53 17.28 10.88
CA SER A 232 -0.18 17.61 12.12
C SER A 232 -0.92 16.42 12.76
N ASP A 233 -0.94 15.28 12.08
CA ASP A 233 -1.56 14.03 12.60
C ASP A 233 -0.62 13.25 13.56
N ALA A 234 0.51 13.88 13.97
CA ALA A 234 1.54 13.32 14.85
C ALA A 234 1.17 13.43 16.34
#